data_026c050dbe00569edde3147c06286a1e
#
_entry.id   026c050dbe00569edde3147c06286a1e
#
_cell.length_a   1.000
_cell.length_b   1.000
_cell.length_c   1.000
_cell.angle_alpha   90.00
_cell.angle_beta   90.00
_cell.angle_gamma   90.00
#
_symmetry.space_group_name_H-M   'P 1'
#
loop_
_entity.id
_entity.type
_entity.pdbx_description
1 polymer ?
#
loop_
_entity_poly.entity_id
_entity_poly.type
_entity_poly.pdbx_seq_one_letter_code
_entity_poly.pdbx_strand_id
1 'polypeptide(L)'
;VVLVPELDVRALEASLHFYAEVLEFRILFERSAERFAYLEHDGVELMLQEAAGPGRRFRTAPLESPYGRGVNFQLCVADVDAVHTRTVSSGAKIVVPIEERWYPIDVAVSAGRWQVTGPTEVGNRQFVLADPDGYLWRPFRDLGIRPADDSA
;
A
#
# COMPACT_ATOMS: atom_id res chain seq x y z
N VAL A 1 4.82 4.83 -18.42
CA VAL A 1 5.77 4.42 -17.38
C VAL A 1 4.98 3.68 -16.30
N VAL A 2 5.43 2.50 -15.92
CA VAL A 2 4.83 1.68 -14.85
C VAL A 2 5.90 1.44 -13.78
N LEU A 3 5.53 1.52 -12.52
CA LEU A 3 6.36 1.13 -11.39
C LEU A 3 5.76 -0.12 -10.78
N VAL A 4 6.55 -1.20 -10.68
CA VAL A 4 6.11 -2.47 -10.09
C VAL A 4 7.03 -2.79 -8.91
N PRO A 5 6.57 -2.66 -7.67
CA PRO A 5 7.33 -3.13 -6.51
C PRO A 5 7.50 -4.64 -6.52
N GLU A 6 8.65 -5.11 -6.08
CA GLU A 6 8.92 -6.54 -5.82
C GLU A 6 9.25 -6.71 -4.33
N LEU A 7 8.44 -7.47 -3.62
CA LEU A 7 8.57 -7.67 -2.19
C LEU A 7 9.09 -9.07 -1.88
N ASP A 8 10.17 -9.14 -1.11
CA ASP A 8 10.58 -10.38 -0.46
C ASP A 8 9.61 -10.71 0.67
N VAL A 9 9.09 -11.95 0.68
CA VAL A 9 8.16 -12.44 1.71
C VAL A 9 8.71 -13.70 2.36
N ARG A 10 8.36 -13.95 3.64
CA ARG A 10 8.85 -15.16 4.35
C ARG A 10 8.12 -16.41 3.92
N ALA A 11 6.83 -16.32 3.61
CA ALA A 11 5.98 -17.42 3.20
C ALA A 11 5.03 -16.94 2.10
N LEU A 12 5.25 -17.40 0.87
CA LEU A 12 4.51 -16.93 -0.30
C LEU A 12 2.99 -17.15 -0.16
N GLU A 13 2.56 -18.33 0.31
CA GLU A 13 1.14 -18.65 0.47
C GLU A 13 0.44 -17.73 1.48
N ALA A 14 1.07 -17.43 2.59
CA ALA A 14 0.52 -16.51 3.60
C ALA A 14 0.36 -15.09 3.03
N SER A 15 1.33 -14.64 2.25
CA SER A 15 1.28 -13.34 1.59
C SER A 15 0.21 -13.33 0.49
N LEU A 16 0.13 -14.35 -0.36
CA LEU A 16 -0.90 -14.47 -1.39
C LEU A 16 -2.31 -14.42 -0.78
N HIS A 17 -2.52 -15.14 0.32
CA HIS A 17 -3.79 -15.12 1.03
C HIS A 17 -4.13 -13.71 1.53
N PHE A 18 -3.17 -13.03 2.18
CA PHE A 18 -3.37 -11.65 2.63
C PHE A 18 -3.69 -10.69 1.48
N TYR A 19 -2.89 -10.69 0.42
CA TYR A 19 -3.08 -9.77 -0.71
C TYR A 19 -4.39 -10.02 -1.45
N ALA A 20 -4.83 -11.27 -1.57
CA ALA A 20 -6.11 -11.60 -2.19
C ALA A 20 -7.30 -11.22 -1.31
N GLU A 21 -7.30 -11.63 -0.03
CA GLU A 21 -8.47 -11.49 0.84
C GLU A 21 -8.63 -10.08 1.44
N VAL A 22 -7.54 -9.38 1.70
CA VAL A 22 -7.58 -8.06 2.34
C VAL A 22 -7.54 -6.93 1.31
N LEU A 23 -6.58 -6.99 0.40
CA LEU A 23 -6.31 -5.92 -0.57
C LEU A 23 -6.85 -6.22 -1.99
N GLU A 24 -7.52 -7.37 -2.18
CA GLU A 24 -8.20 -7.78 -3.42
C GLU A 24 -7.28 -7.86 -4.66
N PHE A 25 -5.99 -8.12 -4.44
CA PHE A 25 -5.09 -8.43 -5.54
C PHE A 25 -5.40 -9.80 -6.11
N ARG A 26 -5.38 -9.92 -7.42
CA ARG A 26 -5.49 -11.20 -8.13
C ARG A 26 -4.14 -11.63 -8.69
N ILE A 27 -3.90 -12.93 -8.74
CA ILE A 27 -2.69 -13.49 -9.34
C ILE A 27 -2.84 -13.40 -10.86
N LEU A 28 -1.89 -12.74 -11.55
CA LEU A 28 -1.79 -12.77 -13.00
C LEU A 28 -1.03 -14.01 -13.48
N PHE A 29 0.09 -14.29 -12.84
CA PHE A 29 0.86 -15.52 -13.10
C PHE A 29 1.79 -15.84 -11.92
N GLU A 30 2.27 -17.06 -11.91
CA GLU A 30 3.24 -17.56 -10.94
C GLU A 30 4.42 -18.23 -11.65
N ARG A 31 5.57 -18.21 -10.99
CA ARG A 31 6.72 -19.06 -11.28
C ARG A 31 6.96 -19.95 -10.06
N SER A 32 6.21 -21.02 -9.98
CA SER A 32 6.15 -21.87 -8.77
C SER A 32 7.51 -22.44 -8.37
N ALA A 33 8.35 -22.83 -9.36
CA ALA A 33 9.71 -23.32 -9.10
C ALA A 33 10.62 -22.25 -8.47
N GLU A 34 10.34 -20.96 -8.68
CA GLU A 34 11.08 -19.84 -8.12
C GLU A 34 10.41 -19.26 -6.86
N ARG A 35 9.24 -19.80 -6.48
CA ARG A 35 8.45 -19.27 -5.36
C ARG A 35 8.13 -17.77 -5.56
N PHE A 36 7.59 -17.45 -6.75
CA PHE A 36 7.31 -16.11 -7.21
C PHE A 36 5.87 -15.99 -7.71
N ALA A 37 5.23 -14.86 -7.45
CA ALA A 37 3.92 -14.51 -7.98
C ALA A 37 3.87 -13.05 -8.45
N TYR A 38 3.13 -12.82 -9.52
CA TYR A 38 2.84 -11.50 -10.06
C TYR A 38 1.35 -11.20 -9.88
N LEU A 39 1.04 -10.11 -9.21
CA LEU A 39 -0.29 -9.73 -8.77
C LEU A 39 -0.75 -8.43 -9.44
N GLU A 40 -2.06 -8.24 -9.49
CA GLU A 40 -2.69 -7.01 -10.00
C GLU A 40 -3.98 -6.68 -9.25
N HIS A 41 -4.25 -5.39 -9.05
CA HIS A 41 -5.51 -4.84 -8.57
C HIS A 41 -5.77 -3.48 -9.22
N ASP A 42 -6.82 -3.38 -10.04
CA ASP A 42 -7.25 -2.14 -10.73
C ASP A 42 -6.10 -1.35 -11.39
N GLY A 43 -5.20 -2.04 -12.08
CA GLY A 43 -4.05 -1.47 -12.77
C GLY A 43 -2.83 -1.23 -11.88
N VAL A 44 -2.90 -1.54 -10.60
CA VAL A 44 -1.73 -1.58 -9.71
C VAL A 44 -1.10 -2.96 -9.76
N GLU A 45 0.19 -3.02 -10.01
CA GLU A 45 0.93 -4.27 -10.13
C GLU A 45 1.91 -4.46 -8.97
N LEU A 46 2.09 -5.72 -8.54
CA LEU A 46 2.93 -6.10 -7.42
C LEU A 46 3.58 -7.45 -7.68
N MET A 47 4.85 -7.59 -7.35
CA MET A 47 5.54 -8.88 -7.37
C MET A 47 5.83 -9.34 -5.94
N LEU A 48 5.64 -10.64 -5.70
CA LEU A 48 6.03 -11.31 -4.46
C LEU A 48 7.01 -12.42 -4.78
N GLN A 49 8.07 -12.52 -3.98
CA GLN A 49 8.98 -13.66 -4.05
C GLN A 49 9.36 -14.14 -2.65
N GLU A 50 9.41 -15.44 -2.48
CA GLU A 50 9.81 -16.00 -1.20
C GLU A 50 11.30 -15.78 -0.95
N ALA A 51 11.62 -15.16 0.18
CA ALA A 51 12.97 -14.69 0.49
C ALA A 51 14.02 -15.81 0.50
N ALA A 52 13.65 -17.00 0.94
CA ALA A 52 14.50 -18.18 0.98
C ALA A 52 14.42 -19.04 -0.30
N GLY A 53 13.58 -18.66 -1.27
CA GLY A 53 13.40 -19.40 -2.51
C GLY A 53 14.59 -19.28 -3.46
N PRO A 54 14.64 -20.12 -4.51
CA PRO A 54 15.67 -20.06 -5.55
C PRO A 54 15.45 -18.84 -6.47
N GLY A 55 16.47 -18.52 -7.26
CA GLY A 55 16.41 -17.45 -8.25
C GLY A 55 17.18 -16.21 -7.82
N ARG A 56 17.07 -15.15 -8.64
CA ARG A 56 17.76 -13.88 -8.38
C ARG A 56 17.02 -13.10 -7.31
N ARG A 57 17.79 -12.49 -6.43
CA ARG A 57 17.30 -11.59 -5.36
C ARG A 57 18.09 -10.28 -5.41
N PHE A 58 17.37 -9.16 -5.29
CA PHE A 58 17.95 -7.82 -5.30
C PHE A 58 17.77 -7.20 -3.93
N ARG A 59 18.83 -7.18 -3.13
CA ARG A 59 18.83 -6.68 -1.75
C ARG A 59 20.00 -5.79 -1.51
N THR A 60 19.81 -4.74 -0.71
CA THR A 60 20.87 -3.83 -0.28
C THR A 60 21.56 -4.32 0.99
N ALA A 61 20.90 -5.18 1.77
CA ALA A 61 21.39 -5.75 3.02
C ALA A 61 20.62 -7.05 3.35
N PRO A 62 21.05 -7.83 4.35
CA PRO A 62 20.28 -8.95 4.88
C PRO A 62 18.88 -8.49 5.37
N LEU A 63 17.88 -9.33 5.16
CA LEU A 63 16.52 -9.06 5.59
C LEU A 63 16.35 -9.29 7.08
N GLU A 64 15.72 -8.36 7.75
CA GLU A 64 15.33 -8.45 9.16
C GLU A 64 13.85 -8.09 9.32
N SER A 65 13.13 -8.87 10.12
CA SER A 65 11.74 -8.56 10.47
C SER A 65 11.66 -7.34 11.40
N PRO A 66 10.68 -6.43 11.23
CA PRO A 66 9.71 -6.35 10.13
C PRO A 66 10.37 -5.92 8.82
N TYR A 67 9.93 -6.49 7.70
CA TYR A 67 10.40 -6.10 6.36
C TYR A 67 9.86 -4.73 5.95
N GLY A 68 10.45 -4.14 4.90
CA GLY A 68 9.97 -2.89 4.34
C GLY A 68 10.24 -1.66 5.22
N ARG A 69 11.25 -1.70 6.07
CA ARG A 69 11.65 -0.56 6.92
C ARG A 69 11.98 0.66 6.06
N GLY A 70 11.25 1.76 6.31
CA GLY A 70 11.44 3.02 5.59
C GLY A 70 10.61 3.15 4.31
N VAL A 71 9.71 2.20 4.00
CA VAL A 71 8.77 2.29 2.90
C VAL A 71 7.34 2.01 3.37
N ASN A 72 6.38 2.73 2.79
CA ASN A 72 4.97 2.38 2.85
C ASN A 72 4.33 2.60 1.48
N PHE A 73 3.26 1.85 1.23
CA PHE A 73 2.53 1.92 -0.04
C PHE A 73 1.18 2.57 0.19
N GLN A 74 0.92 3.68 -0.49
CA GLN A 74 -0.37 4.31 -0.49
C GLN A 74 -1.22 3.77 -1.64
N LEU A 75 -2.37 3.19 -1.34
CA LEU A 75 -3.26 2.57 -2.31
C LEU A 75 -4.60 3.31 -2.32
N CYS A 76 -4.91 3.98 -3.45
CA CYS A 76 -6.21 4.60 -3.65
C CYS A 76 -7.26 3.52 -3.93
N VAL A 77 -8.29 3.45 -3.11
CA VAL A 77 -9.37 2.46 -3.22
C VAL A 77 -10.72 3.14 -3.30
N ALA A 78 -11.68 2.48 -3.96
CA ALA A 78 -13.04 3.01 -4.09
C ALA A 78 -13.77 3.05 -2.75
N ASP A 79 -13.59 2.02 -1.91
CA ASP A 79 -14.25 1.88 -0.61
C ASP A 79 -13.23 1.48 0.48
N VAL A 80 -12.66 2.48 1.14
CA VAL A 80 -11.68 2.27 2.21
C VAL A 80 -12.30 1.63 3.45
N ASP A 81 -13.59 1.85 3.70
CA ASP A 81 -14.29 1.25 4.84
C ASP A 81 -14.48 -0.26 4.64
N ALA A 82 -14.75 -0.69 3.41
CA ALA A 82 -14.81 -2.11 3.07
C ALA A 82 -13.44 -2.79 3.23
N VAL A 83 -12.35 -2.15 2.80
CA VAL A 83 -10.98 -2.67 3.01
C VAL A 83 -10.68 -2.76 4.51
N HIS A 84 -11.05 -1.75 5.29
CA HIS A 84 -10.88 -1.77 6.74
C HIS A 84 -11.65 -2.94 7.39
N THR A 85 -12.89 -3.17 6.98
CA THR A 85 -13.71 -4.29 7.49
C THR A 85 -13.05 -5.63 7.18
N ARG A 86 -12.55 -5.86 5.95
CA ARG A 86 -11.82 -7.08 5.61
C ARG A 86 -10.54 -7.24 6.42
N THR A 87 -9.82 -6.13 6.65
CA THR A 87 -8.61 -6.13 7.49
C THR A 87 -8.92 -6.61 8.91
N VAL A 88 -9.94 -6.06 9.53
CA VAL A 88 -10.38 -6.48 10.88
C VAL A 88 -10.80 -7.95 10.89
N SER A 89 -11.60 -8.38 9.92
CA SER A 89 -12.09 -9.76 9.83
C SER A 89 -10.97 -10.77 9.61
N SER A 90 -9.91 -10.40 8.90
CA SER A 90 -8.74 -11.27 8.65
C SER A 90 -7.80 -11.38 9.85
N GLY A 91 -7.94 -10.51 10.84
CA GLY A 91 -7.01 -10.41 11.97
C GLY A 91 -5.67 -9.75 11.61
N ALA A 92 -5.56 -9.11 10.44
CA ALA A 92 -4.36 -8.39 10.06
C ALA A 92 -4.11 -7.19 10.98
N LYS A 93 -2.84 -6.85 11.17
CA LYS A 93 -2.44 -5.80 12.10
C LYS A 93 -2.78 -4.41 11.58
N ILE A 94 -3.66 -3.70 12.27
CA ILE A 94 -3.89 -2.26 12.05
C ILE A 94 -2.83 -1.48 12.85
N VAL A 95 -2.07 -0.65 12.16
CA VAL A 95 -0.99 0.17 12.73
C VAL A 95 -1.48 1.58 13.04
N VAL A 96 -2.31 2.16 12.18
CA VAL A 96 -3.00 3.42 12.42
C VAL A 96 -4.50 3.20 12.19
N PRO A 97 -5.36 3.53 13.16
CA PRO A 97 -6.80 3.41 13.02
C PRO A 97 -7.34 4.20 11.83
N ILE A 98 -8.55 3.82 11.34
CA ILE A 98 -9.19 4.57 10.26
C ILE A 98 -9.52 5.99 10.73
N GLU A 99 -9.14 6.96 9.91
CA GLU A 99 -9.28 8.39 10.20
C GLU A 99 -9.51 9.20 8.94
N GLU A 100 -10.03 10.41 9.09
CA GLU A 100 -9.95 11.44 8.07
C GLU A 100 -8.78 12.37 8.41
N ARG A 101 -7.86 12.54 7.46
CA ARG A 101 -6.68 13.36 7.63
C ARG A 101 -6.56 14.38 6.51
N TRP A 102 -6.29 15.62 6.91
CA TRP A 102 -6.07 16.73 6.00
C TRP A 102 -4.61 17.18 6.11
N TYR A 103 -3.95 17.24 4.95
CA TYR A 103 -2.53 17.56 4.85
C TYR A 103 -2.35 18.91 4.19
N PRO A 104 -1.66 19.88 4.83
CA PRO A 104 -1.40 21.18 4.23
C PRO A 104 -0.50 21.07 3.02
N ILE A 105 -0.76 21.92 2.02
CA ILE A 105 0.09 22.06 0.84
C ILE A 105 0.66 23.48 0.86
N ASP A 106 1.98 23.60 1.02
CA ASP A 106 2.68 24.87 1.13
C ASP A 106 3.02 25.51 -0.23
N VAL A 107 3.08 24.70 -1.28
CA VAL A 107 3.47 25.13 -2.61
C VAL A 107 2.42 24.68 -3.62
N ALA A 108 1.86 25.64 -4.36
CA ALA A 108 1.01 25.34 -5.50
C ALA A 108 1.84 24.72 -6.62
N VAL A 109 1.59 23.45 -6.91
CA VAL A 109 2.15 22.77 -8.08
C VAL A 109 1.04 22.48 -9.05
N SER A 110 1.06 23.16 -10.19
CA SER A 110 0.15 22.84 -11.30
C SER A 110 0.70 21.67 -12.10
N ALA A 111 0.66 20.46 -11.52
CA ALA A 111 1.07 19.25 -12.22
C ALA A 111 0.12 18.09 -11.89
N GLY A 112 -0.33 17.41 -12.92
CA GLY A 112 -1.20 16.26 -12.80
C GLY A 112 -2.62 16.60 -12.34
N ARG A 113 -3.17 15.82 -11.39
CA ARG A 113 -4.55 15.96 -10.88
C ARG A 113 -4.77 17.16 -9.95
N TRP A 114 -3.73 17.91 -9.63
CA TRP A 114 -3.73 18.96 -8.61
C TRP A 114 -3.58 20.32 -9.27
N GLN A 115 -4.61 21.17 -9.14
CA GLN A 115 -4.53 22.60 -9.41
C GLN A 115 -4.84 23.33 -8.13
N VAL A 116 -3.82 23.92 -7.49
CA VAL A 116 -3.94 24.56 -6.21
C VAL A 116 -3.51 26.02 -6.32
N THR A 117 -4.38 26.93 -5.93
CA THR A 117 -4.09 28.36 -5.83
C THR A 117 -4.26 28.77 -4.35
N GLY A 118 -3.15 29.09 -3.68
CA GLY A 118 -3.15 29.53 -2.28
C GLY A 118 -3.06 28.39 -1.26
N PRO A 119 -3.10 28.71 0.05
CA PRO A 119 -3.04 27.73 1.12
C PRO A 119 -4.23 26.77 1.05
N THR A 120 -3.94 25.50 0.87
CA THR A 120 -4.95 24.44 0.72
C THR A 120 -4.56 23.20 1.50
N GLU A 121 -5.54 22.35 1.76
CA GLU A 121 -5.35 21.02 2.34
C GLU A 121 -5.89 19.96 1.40
N VAL A 122 -5.20 18.82 1.37
CA VAL A 122 -5.66 17.58 0.70
C VAL A 122 -6.16 16.62 1.76
N GLY A 123 -7.36 16.08 1.56
CA GLY A 123 -7.98 15.17 2.51
C GLY A 123 -7.95 13.72 2.05
N ASN A 124 -7.68 12.83 2.99
CA ASN A 124 -7.79 11.40 2.82
C ASN A 124 -8.58 10.79 3.97
N ARG A 125 -9.51 9.89 3.66
CA ARG A 125 -10.00 8.91 4.61
C ARG A 125 -9.13 7.68 4.46
N GLN A 126 -8.41 7.30 5.51
CA GLN A 126 -7.31 6.33 5.41
C GLN A 126 -7.12 5.55 6.70
N PHE A 127 -6.38 4.46 6.61
CA PHE A 127 -5.79 3.74 7.75
C PHE A 127 -4.48 3.09 7.32
N VAL A 128 -3.70 2.59 8.26
CA VAL A 128 -2.46 1.87 7.95
C VAL A 128 -2.53 0.46 8.53
N LEU A 129 -2.22 -0.52 7.71
CA LEU A 129 -2.09 -1.91 8.12
C LEU A 129 -0.72 -2.45 7.74
N ALA A 130 -0.31 -3.52 8.43
CA ALA A 130 0.88 -4.28 8.08
C ALA A 130 0.48 -5.59 7.41
N ASP A 131 1.21 -5.98 6.36
CA ASP A 131 1.13 -7.31 5.79
C ASP A 131 1.81 -8.35 6.72
N PRO A 132 1.77 -9.67 6.41
CA PRO A 132 2.38 -10.69 7.26
C PRO A 132 3.88 -10.52 7.55
N ASP A 133 4.60 -9.78 6.70
CA ASP A 133 6.04 -9.55 6.83
C ASP A 133 6.40 -8.18 7.40
N GLY A 134 5.40 -7.30 7.60
CA GLY A 134 5.59 -5.98 8.16
C GLY A 134 5.69 -4.86 7.14
N TYR A 135 5.43 -5.11 5.86
CA TYR A 135 5.26 -4.05 4.88
C TYR A 135 4.01 -3.24 5.20
N LEU A 136 4.14 -1.92 5.22
CA LEU A 136 3.02 -1.04 5.55
C LEU A 136 2.25 -0.65 4.29
N TRP A 137 0.94 -0.83 4.36
CA TRP A 137 -0.02 -0.38 3.35
C TRP A 137 -0.93 0.67 3.94
N ARG A 138 -1.20 1.71 3.15
CA ARG A 138 -2.11 2.80 3.50
C ARG A 138 -3.22 2.92 2.46
N PRO A 139 -4.27 2.08 2.57
CA PRO A 139 -5.46 2.28 1.76
C PRO A 139 -6.13 3.60 2.09
N PHE A 140 -6.57 4.31 1.05
CA PHE A 140 -7.23 5.60 1.24
C PHE A 140 -8.30 5.85 0.18
N ARG A 141 -9.27 6.65 0.56
CA ARG A 141 -10.19 7.33 -0.34
C ARG A 141 -9.86 8.81 -0.36
N ASP A 142 -9.74 9.38 -1.54
CA ASP A 142 -9.50 10.81 -1.73
C ASP A 142 -10.76 11.60 -1.32
N LEU A 143 -10.60 12.58 -0.43
CA LEU A 143 -11.65 13.50 0.00
C LEU A 143 -11.60 14.84 -0.75
N GLY A 144 -10.63 15.00 -1.65
CA GLY A 144 -10.42 16.20 -2.43
C GLY A 144 -9.55 17.23 -1.72
N ILE A 145 -9.74 18.48 -2.12
CA ILE A 145 -8.99 19.62 -1.61
C ILE A 145 -9.97 20.64 -0.98
N ARG A 146 -9.50 21.36 0.03
CA ARG A 146 -10.23 22.47 0.66
C ARG A 146 -9.28 23.63 0.96
N PRO A 147 -9.78 24.89 1.15
CA PRO A 147 -8.96 25.94 1.70
C PRO A 147 -8.39 25.51 3.06
N ALA A 148 -7.13 25.88 3.34
CA ALA A 148 -6.57 25.66 4.66
C ALA A 148 -7.36 26.50 5.69
N ASP A 149 -7.68 25.89 6.83
CA ASP A 149 -8.37 26.60 7.91
C ASP A 149 -7.39 27.61 8.51
N ASP A 150 -7.74 28.90 8.46
CA ASP A 150 -6.95 30.01 9.06
C ASP A 150 -6.98 30.01 10.60
N SER A 151 -7.55 28.98 11.21
CA SER A 151 -7.67 28.82 12.65
C SER A 151 -6.53 27.95 13.22
N ALA A 152 -5.36 28.55 13.29
CA ALA A 152 -4.27 28.05 14.10
C ALA A 152 -3.71 29.17 14.96
#